data_79cdfaa10462adf7751c0ac935b760b9
#
_entry.id   79cdfaa10462adf7751c0ac935b760b9
#
_cell.length_a   1.000
_cell.length_b   1.000
_cell.length_c   1.000
_cell.angle_alpha   90.00
_cell.angle_beta   90.00
_cell.angle_gamma   90.00
#
_symmetry.space_group_name_H-M   'P 1'
#
loop_
_entity.id
_entity.type
_entity.pdbx_description
1 polymer ?
#
loop_
_entity_poly.entity_id
_entity_poly.type
_entity_poly.pdbx_seq_one_letter_code
_entity_poly.pdbx_strand_id
1 'polypeptide(L)'
;MGGVAGHAGLFSNAYDLAQLYQLLLNGGSLNGTQLLKPATIQLFTSYGSTSSRRGLGFDKPEKDNATRKDPYPSRNAPPETFGHTGFTGIGVWADPVNNLQYIFMSNRVNPSRSNNLISQLNIRSQIQDAIYESIRR
;
A
#
# COMPACT_ATOMS: atom_id res chain seq x y z
N MET A 1 -20.85 12.70 -1.13
CA MET A 1 -21.06 11.32 -1.60
C MET A 1 -22.11 10.56 -0.77
N GLY A 2 -22.79 11.19 0.13
CA GLY A 2 -23.99 10.66 0.81
C GLY A 2 -23.78 9.44 1.72
N GLY A 3 -22.56 9.08 2.08
CA GLY A 3 -22.30 7.96 2.98
C GLY A 3 -21.15 7.06 2.55
N VAL A 4 -21.30 5.76 2.75
CA VAL A 4 -20.28 4.75 2.43
C VAL A 4 -20.08 4.64 0.93
N ALA A 5 -18.82 4.71 0.49
CA ALA A 5 -18.43 4.59 -0.92
C ALA A 5 -17.07 3.91 -1.01
N GLY A 6 -16.76 3.28 -2.14
CA GLY A 6 -15.45 2.66 -2.38
C GLY A 6 -14.31 3.68 -2.53
N HIS A 7 -14.65 4.95 -2.81
CA HIS A 7 -13.70 6.06 -2.85
C HIS A 7 -14.02 7.04 -1.71
N ALA A 8 -13.09 7.17 -0.75
CA ALA A 8 -13.18 8.07 0.41
C ALA A 8 -14.43 7.83 1.31
N GLY A 9 -14.88 6.60 1.43
CA GLY A 9 -16.04 6.22 2.25
C GLY A 9 -15.92 4.85 2.89
N LEU A 10 -14.79 4.17 2.71
CA LEU A 10 -14.53 2.88 3.34
C LEU A 10 -14.00 3.10 4.77
N PHE A 11 -14.63 2.43 5.73
CA PHE A 11 -14.17 2.35 7.13
C PHE A 11 -13.77 0.91 7.43
N SER A 12 -12.60 0.73 8.06
CA SER A 12 -12.04 -0.58 8.36
C SER A 12 -11.09 -0.50 9.56
N ASN A 13 -10.48 -1.62 9.89
CA ASN A 13 -9.42 -1.74 10.90
C ASN A 13 -8.22 -2.48 10.30
N ALA A 14 -7.10 -2.52 11.03
CA ALA A 14 -5.87 -3.13 10.53
C ALA A 14 -6.00 -4.64 10.30
N TYR A 15 -6.79 -5.34 11.12
CA TYR A 15 -6.98 -6.79 10.99
C TYR A 15 -7.73 -7.15 9.70
N ASP A 16 -8.84 -6.46 9.42
CA ASP A 16 -9.62 -6.71 8.20
C ASP A 16 -8.82 -6.39 6.94
N LEU A 17 -8.05 -5.29 6.97
CA LEU A 17 -7.13 -4.95 5.88
C LEU A 17 -6.04 -6.02 5.70
N ALA A 18 -5.51 -6.56 6.80
CA ALA A 18 -4.53 -7.64 6.72
C ALA A 18 -5.12 -8.89 6.06
N GLN A 19 -6.37 -9.26 6.34
CA GLN A 19 -7.04 -10.39 5.68
C GLN A 19 -7.21 -10.15 4.17
N LEU A 20 -7.62 -8.94 3.78
CA LEU A 20 -7.76 -8.58 2.37
C LEU A 20 -6.41 -8.62 1.64
N TYR A 21 -5.37 -8.04 2.22
CA TYR A 21 -4.05 -8.02 1.60
C TYR A 21 -3.38 -9.42 1.61
N GLN A 22 -3.68 -10.26 2.62
CA GLN A 22 -3.25 -11.66 2.62
C GLN A 22 -3.92 -12.46 1.48
N LEU A 23 -5.20 -12.24 1.24
CA LEU A 23 -5.90 -12.80 0.07
C LEU A 23 -5.16 -12.44 -1.23
N LEU A 24 -4.76 -11.18 -1.39
CA LEU A 24 -4.06 -10.72 -2.58
C LEU A 24 -2.65 -11.33 -2.70
N LEU A 25 -1.89 -11.40 -1.61
CA LEU A 25 -0.56 -12.04 -1.56
C LEU A 25 -0.63 -13.54 -1.88
N ASN A 26 -1.68 -14.21 -1.44
CA ASN A 26 -1.93 -15.63 -1.72
C ASN A 26 -2.51 -15.88 -3.13
N GLY A 27 -2.42 -14.93 -4.05
CA GLY A 27 -2.93 -15.09 -5.41
C GLY A 27 -4.45 -15.23 -5.47
N GLY A 28 -5.19 -14.65 -4.53
CA GLY A 28 -6.64 -14.65 -4.49
C GLY A 28 -7.26 -15.76 -3.66
N SER A 29 -6.47 -16.48 -2.88
CA SER A 29 -6.93 -17.53 -1.97
C SER A 29 -6.92 -17.07 -0.51
N LEU A 30 -7.96 -17.37 0.22
CA LEU A 30 -8.07 -17.14 1.65
C LEU A 30 -8.69 -18.36 2.34
N ASN A 31 -8.03 -18.87 3.39
CA ASN A 31 -8.48 -20.05 4.15
C ASN A 31 -8.76 -21.27 3.26
N GLY A 32 -7.93 -21.49 2.22
CA GLY A 32 -8.07 -22.61 1.29
C GLY A 32 -9.14 -22.41 0.20
N THR A 33 -9.85 -21.28 0.20
CA THR A 33 -10.86 -20.97 -0.82
C THR A 33 -10.32 -19.96 -1.83
N GLN A 34 -10.38 -20.30 -3.12
CA GLN A 34 -10.02 -19.39 -4.21
C GLN A 34 -11.17 -18.43 -4.48
N LEU A 35 -11.02 -17.16 -4.12
CA LEU A 35 -12.02 -16.10 -4.29
C LEU A 35 -11.78 -15.24 -5.53
N LEU A 36 -10.51 -15.03 -5.90
CA LEU A 36 -10.12 -14.25 -7.08
C LEU A 36 -9.12 -15.06 -7.91
N LYS A 37 -9.15 -14.91 -9.21
CA LYS A 37 -8.17 -15.58 -10.10
C LYS A 37 -6.78 -14.95 -9.93
N PRO A 38 -5.69 -15.72 -9.85
CA PRO A 38 -4.32 -15.18 -9.77
C PRO A 38 -3.99 -14.19 -10.90
N ALA A 39 -4.40 -14.50 -12.12
CA ALA A 39 -4.21 -13.63 -13.28
C ALA A 39 -4.92 -12.27 -13.13
N THR A 40 -6.08 -12.22 -12.47
CA THR A 40 -6.78 -10.97 -12.17
C THR A 40 -5.96 -10.14 -11.19
N ILE A 41 -5.45 -10.73 -10.12
CA ILE A 41 -4.60 -10.02 -9.15
C ILE A 41 -3.35 -9.49 -9.84
N GLN A 42 -2.65 -10.32 -10.60
CA GLN A 42 -1.48 -9.91 -11.36
C GLN A 42 -1.78 -8.72 -12.28
N LEU A 43 -2.90 -8.74 -12.99
CA LEU A 43 -3.33 -7.65 -13.87
C LEU A 43 -3.50 -6.33 -13.08
N PHE A 44 -4.17 -6.40 -11.92
CA PHE A 44 -4.49 -5.20 -11.14
C PHE A 44 -3.28 -4.63 -10.38
N THR A 45 -2.36 -5.48 -9.97
CA THR A 45 -1.18 -5.09 -9.18
C THR A 45 0.07 -4.84 -10.01
N SER A 46 0.06 -5.10 -11.31
CA SER A 46 1.14 -4.74 -12.23
C SER A 46 1.11 -3.26 -12.61
N TYR A 47 2.23 -2.72 -13.10
CA TYR A 47 2.25 -1.36 -13.67
C TYR A 47 1.32 -1.30 -14.88
N GLY A 48 0.35 -0.40 -14.85
CA GLY A 48 -0.64 -0.25 -15.91
C GLY A 48 -0.20 0.67 -17.07
N SER A 49 0.95 1.37 -16.93
CA SER A 49 1.40 2.37 -17.90
C SER A 49 2.92 2.55 -17.84
N THR A 50 3.51 3.00 -18.94
CA THR A 50 4.93 3.39 -18.99
C THR A 50 5.20 4.73 -18.32
N SER A 51 4.23 5.65 -18.34
CA SER A 51 4.36 7.02 -17.83
C SER A 51 3.89 7.20 -16.38
N SER A 52 3.25 6.19 -15.79
CA SER A 52 2.71 6.26 -14.43
C SER A 52 3.18 5.05 -13.59
N ARG A 53 3.32 5.27 -12.28
CA ARG A 53 3.56 4.17 -11.33
C ARG A 53 2.30 3.37 -11.01
N ARG A 54 1.13 3.78 -11.46
CA ARG A 54 -0.14 3.15 -11.10
C ARG A 54 -0.34 1.79 -11.77
N GLY A 55 -0.87 0.83 -10.99
CA GLY A 55 -1.58 -0.33 -11.50
C GLY A 55 -3.06 0.00 -11.71
N LEU A 56 -3.90 -1.01 -11.82
CA LEU A 56 -5.35 -0.83 -11.90
C LEU A 56 -5.95 -0.74 -10.49
N GLY A 57 -6.13 0.51 -10.00
CA GLY A 57 -6.63 0.80 -8.66
C GLY A 57 -5.58 0.78 -7.55
N PHE A 58 -4.43 0.16 -7.75
CA PHE A 58 -3.32 0.18 -6.82
C PHE A 58 -2.27 1.23 -7.15
N ASP A 59 -1.61 1.71 -6.13
CA ASP A 59 -0.37 2.46 -6.23
C ASP A 59 0.82 1.50 -6.16
N LYS A 60 1.95 1.89 -6.74
CA LYS A 60 3.17 1.08 -6.80
C LYS A 60 4.39 1.93 -6.46
N PRO A 61 5.56 1.33 -6.21
CA PRO A 61 6.80 2.08 -6.13
C PRO A 61 7.04 2.92 -7.38
N GLU A 62 7.74 4.02 -7.22
CA GLU A 62 8.23 4.78 -8.38
C GLU A 62 9.20 3.91 -9.20
N LYS A 63 9.18 4.06 -10.53
CA LYS A 63 9.99 3.21 -11.42
C LYS A 63 11.49 3.41 -11.26
N ASP A 64 11.89 4.60 -10.85
CA ASP A 64 13.27 4.99 -10.52
C ASP A 64 13.54 5.01 -9.00
N ASN A 65 12.75 4.27 -8.24
CA ASN A 65 12.66 4.37 -6.77
C ASN A 65 14.02 4.26 -6.05
N ALA A 66 14.93 3.43 -6.57
CA ALA A 66 16.24 3.21 -5.97
C ALA A 66 17.16 4.45 -6.02
N THR A 67 16.97 5.32 -7.01
CA THR A 67 17.88 6.45 -7.30
C THR A 67 17.27 7.81 -7.00
N ARG A 68 15.95 7.91 -6.88
CA ARG A 68 15.32 9.20 -6.68
C ARG A 68 15.51 9.74 -5.27
N LYS A 69 15.47 11.06 -5.14
CA LYS A 69 15.63 11.78 -3.87
C LYS A 69 14.53 11.41 -2.88
N ASP A 70 13.29 11.39 -3.35
CA ASP A 70 12.10 11.12 -2.54
C ASP A 70 11.46 9.80 -2.99
N PRO A 71 11.93 8.63 -2.49
CA PRO A 71 11.42 7.33 -2.86
C PRO A 71 9.99 7.13 -2.32
N TYR A 72 9.20 6.32 -3.04
CA TYR A 72 7.82 6.04 -2.66
C TYR A 72 7.43 4.60 -3.04
N PRO A 73 6.79 3.86 -2.14
CA PRO A 73 6.41 4.21 -0.76
C PRO A 73 7.61 4.13 0.20
N SER A 74 8.64 3.41 -0.14
CA SER A 74 9.87 3.15 0.60
C SER A 74 10.99 2.92 -0.41
N ARG A 75 12.22 3.35 -0.12
CA ARG A 75 13.40 3.09 -0.97
C ARG A 75 13.64 1.61 -1.19
N ASN A 76 13.35 0.82 -0.17
CA ASN A 76 13.60 -0.61 -0.14
C ASN A 76 12.46 -1.47 -0.71
N ALA A 77 11.33 -0.85 -1.10
CA ALA A 77 10.19 -1.57 -1.66
C ALA A 77 10.50 -2.12 -3.06
N PRO A 78 10.41 -3.45 -3.28
CA PRO A 78 10.55 -4.04 -4.61
C PRO A 78 9.50 -3.51 -5.60
N PRO A 79 9.78 -3.55 -6.91
CA PRO A 79 8.83 -3.13 -7.95
C PRO A 79 7.49 -3.88 -7.93
N GLU A 80 7.47 -5.09 -7.39
CA GLU A 80 6.27 -5.92 -7.23
C GLU A 80 5.32 -5.41 -6.15
N THR A 81 5.83 -4.62 -5.20
CA THR A 81 5.02 -4.02 -4.13
C THR A 81 3.83 -3.25 -4.69
N PHE A 82 2.69 -3.41 -4.05
CA PHE A 82 1.45 -2.70 -4.40
C PHE A 82 0.68 -2.28 -3.13
N GLY A 83 -0.11 -1.24 -3.24
CA GLY A 83 -0.86 -0.74 -2.10
C GLY A 83 -1.52 0.59 -2.39
N HIS A 84 -1.81 1.35 -1.37
CA HIS A 84 -2.30 2.72 -1.50
C HIS A 84 -2.15 3.50 -0.19
N THR A 85 -2.17 4.82 -0.28
CA THR A 85 -2.29 5.71 0.87
C THR A 85 -3.65 6.38 0.90
N GLY A 86 -4.15 6.69 2.09
CA GLY A 86 -5.41 7.41 2.29
C GLY A 86 -5.21 8.86 2.72
N PHE A 87 -6.20 9.71 2.39
CA PHE A 87 -6.21 11.13 2.75
C PHE A 87 -6.06 11.36 4.27
N THR A 88 -6.65 10.49 5.07
CA THR A 88 -6.59 10.56 6.55
C THR A 88 -5.23 10.14 7.13
N GLY A 89 -4.26 9.78 6.30
CA GLY A 89 -2.91 9.42 6.72
C GLY A 89 -2.61 7.92 6.70
N ILE A 90 -3.59 7.09 6.40
CA ILE A 90 -3.45 5.63 6.31
C ILE A 90 -2.48 5.27 5.16
N GLY A 91 -1.76 4.17 5.32
CA GLY A 91 -0.98 3.52 4.26
C GLY A 91 -1.09 2.01 4.39
N VAL A 92 -1.36 1.32 3.29
CA VAL A 92 -1.40 -0.15 3.24
C VAL A 92 -0.62 -0.62 2.03
N TRP A 93 0.36 -1.49 2.26
CA TRP A 93 1.26 -2.01 1.23
C TRP A 93 1.47 -3.50 1.40
N ALA A 94 1.49 -4.22 0.31
CA ALA A 94 1.87 -5.62 0.23
C ALA A 94 3.09 -5.78 -0.68
N ASP A 95 4.05 -6.54 -0.22
CA ASP A 95 5.26 -6.91 -0.93
C ASP A 95 5.28 -8.43 -1.11
N PRO A 96 4.99 -8.94 -2.31
CA PRO A 96 4.97 -10.37 -2.57
C PRO A 96 6.39 -10.99 -2.60
N VAL A 97 7.45 -10.21 -2.79
CA VAL A 97 8.84 -10.72 -2.81
C VAL A 97 9.27 -11.14 -1.41
N ASN A 98 8.94 -10.33 -0.40
CA ASN A 98 9.31 -10.59 1.00
C ASN A 98 8.16 -11.18 1.82
N ASN A 99 7.00 -11.45 1.19
CA ASN A 99 5.76 -11.87 1.86
C ASN A 99 5.41 -10.94 3.05
N LEU A 100 5.51 -9.64 2.81
CA LEU A 100 5.38 -8.62 3.83
C LEU A 100 4.12 -7.78 3.61
N GLN A 101 3.39 -7.52 4.69
CA GLN A 101 2.34 -6.51 4.74
C GLN A 101 2.76 -5.37 5.65
N TYR A 102 2.59 -4.14 5.18
CA TYR A 102 2.76 -2.93 5.98
C TYR A 102 1.43 -2.18 6.05
N ILE A 103 0.84 -2.12 7.23
CA ILE A 103 -0.43 -1.44 7.49
C ILE A 103 -0.20 -0.35 8.53
N PHE A 104 -0.33 0.88 8.10
CA PHE A 104 -0.16 2.06 8.94
C PHE A 104 -1.50 2.79 9.09
N MET A 105 -2.01 2.83 10.32
CA MET A 105 -3.29 3.47 10.63
C MET A 105 -3.06 4.79 11.37
N SER A 106 -3.62 5.86 10.84
CA SER A 106 -3.56 7.17 11.49
C SER A 106 -4.76 8.04 11.13
N ASN A 107 -4.98 9.11 11.89
CA ASN A 107 -5.96 10.14 11.60
C ASN A 107 -5.31 11.51 11.67
N ARG A 108 -4.55 11.87 10.62
CA ARG A 108 -3.85 13.16 10.54
C ARG A 108 -4.80 14.37 10.50
N VAL A 109 -6.05 14.14 10.10
CA VAL A 109 -7.03 15.23 9.93
C VAL A 109 -7.69 15.68 11.23
N ASN A 110 -7.43 14.99 12.33
CA ASN A 110 -7.86 15.38 13.66
C ASN A 110 -6.69 16.07 14.40
N PRO A 111 -6.85 17.25 14.96
CA PRO A 111 -8.05 18.10 14.97
C PRO A 111 -8.20 18.99 13.73
N SER A 112 -7.24 18.98 12.81
CA SER A 112 -7.26 19.86 11.64
C SER A 112 -6.87 19.17 10.35
N ARG A 113 -7.65 19.37 9.28
CA ARG A 113 -7.36 18.90 7.92
C ARG A 113 -6.09 19.50 7.32
N SER A 114 -5.65 20.66 7.81
CA SER A 114 -4.42 21.32 7.36
C SER A 114 -3.14 20.66 7.86
N ASN A 115 -3.23 19.73 8.82
CA ASN A 115 -2.08 18.98 9.31
C ASN A 115 -1.55 18.03 8.23
N ASN A 116 -0.35 18.31 7.71
CA ASN A 116 0.35 17.53 6.68
C ASN A 116 1.71 16.98 7.15
N LEU A 117 2.02 17.05 8.45
CA LEU A 117 3.31 16.66 9.01
C LEU A 117 3.69 15.22 8.66
N ILE A 118 2.73 14.29 8.65
CA ILE A 118 2.97 12.89 8.28
C ILE A 118 3.59 12.74 6.88
N SER A 119 3.19 13.61 5.94
CA SER A 119 3.73 13.61 4.57
C SER A 119 4.98 14.46 4.45
N GLN A 120 5.02 15.63 5.10
CA GLN A 120 6.18 16.53 5.08
C GLN A 120 7.43 15.88 5.70
N LEU A 121 7.24 15.12 6.77
CA LEU A 121 8.29 14.38 7.46
C LEU A 121 8.49 12.97 6.91
N ASN A 122 7.75 12.58 5.88
CA ASN A 122 7.83 11.26 5.23
C ASN A 122 7.75 10.06 6.19
N ILE A 123 6.95 10.19 7.26
CA ILE A 123 6.91 9.24 8.38
C ILE A 123 6.62 7.81 7.93
N ARG A 124 5.64 7.62 7.04
CA ARG A 124 5.23 6.27 6.59
C ARG A 124 6.36 5.55 5.85
N SER A 125 7.08 6.26 4.99
CA SER A 125 8.19 5.70 4.24
C SER A 125 9.38 5.37 5.14
N GLN A 126 9.70 6.23 6.10
CA GLN A 126 10.78 5.97 7.06
C GLN A 126 10.50 4.74 7.92
N ILE A 127 9.27 4.56 8.40
CA ILE A 127 8.88 3.36 9.15
C ILE A 127 8.98 2.12 8.26
N GLN A 128 8.52 2.20 7.02
CA GLN A 128 8.59 1.09 6.07
C GLN A 128 10.05 0.74 5.73
N ASP A 129 10.91 1.74 5.56
CA ASP A 129 12.36 1.53 5.36
C ASP A 129 12.99 0.80 6.56
N ALA A 130 12.68 1.22 7.78
CA ALA A 130 13.17 0.57 9.00
C ALA A 130 12.72 -0.90 9.10
N ILE A 131 11.48 -1.22 8.68
CA ILE A 131 10.99 -2.60 8.61
C ILE A 131 11.83 -3.41 7.60
N TYR A 132 12.05 -2.90 6.39
CA TYR A 132 12.88 -3.57 5.38
C TYR A 132 14.32 -3.79 5.86
N GLU A 133 14.89 -2.83 6.54
CA GLU A 133 16.24 -2.96 7.11
C GLU A 133 16.30 -4.03 8.19
N SER A 134 15.23 -4.22 8.97
CA SER A 134 15.18 -5.22 10.02
C SER A 134 15.09 -6.66 9.50
N ILE A 135 14.43 -6.89 8.37
CA ILE A 135 14.28 -8.24 7.79
C ILE A 135 15.47 -8.67 6.92
N ARG A 136 16.36 -7.75 6.57
CA ARG A 136 17.59 -8.02 5.79
C ARG A 136 18.78 -8.45 6.66
N ARG A 137 18.60 -8.45 7.97
CA ARG A 137 19.62 -8.89 8.94
C ARG A 137 19.45 -10.38 9.23
#